data_c920d20109cd0cdaaf60fd431c35d9cd
#
_entry.id   c920d20109cd0cdaaf60fd431c35d9cd
#
_cell.length_a   1.000
_cell.length_b   1.000
_cell.length_c   1.000
_cell.angle_alpha   90.00
_cell.angle_beta   90.00
_cell.angle_gamma   90.00
#
_symmetry.space_group_name_H-M   'P 1'
#
loop_
_entity.id
_entity.type
_entity.pdbx_description
1 polymer ?
#
loop_
_entity_poly.entity_id
_entity_poly.type
_entity_poly.pdbx_seq_one_letter_code
_entity_poly.pdbx_strand_id
1 'polypeptide(L)'
;WNANTLYLHNGVFDGEHEKHHANALFGMTIPLFPKTLQGPPLAMYLDVGVPIASVDVRRNYVPYRIPQVLQQWLDSSILAGNLSQTGFSWRGGFKEFGSGLQSMQIAASVTDGDIKFQPDWPEINGFEGTLLVDTERVSVWARKGRISNATVEGVSVEVDAASTAGGLLATGQFRGRVPAGLELL
;
A
#
# COMPACT_ATOMS: atom_id res chain seq x y z
N TRP A 1 12.44 21.91 25.79
CA TRP A 1 11.97 20.91 26.77
C TRP A 1 10.59 21.33 27.25
N ASN A 2 9.61 20.48 26.99
CA ASN A 2 8.33 20.53 27.66
C ASN A 2 8.31 19.37 28.65
N ALA A 3 8.25 19.64 29.96
CA ALA A 3 8.30 18.63 31.01
C ALA A 3 7.20 17.57 30.92
N ASN A 4 6.21 17.78 30.07
CA ASN A 4 5.01 16.96 29.94
C ASN A 4 4.99 16.07 28.67
N THR A 5 6.02 16.16 27.85
CA THR A 5 6.08 15.45 26.57
C THR A 5 7.48 14.94 26.27
N LEU A 6 7.59 13.67 25.97
CA LEU A 6 8.81 13.05 25.45
C LEU A 6 8.76 13.07 23.93
N TYR A 7 9.82 13.57 23.32
CA TYR A 7 9.99 13.56 21.86
C TYR A 7 11.15 12.61 21.51
N LEU A 8 10.85 11.62 20.70
CA LEU A 8 11.83 10.76 20.05
C LEU A 8 11.94 11.20 18.60
N HIS A 9 13.12 11.57 18.15
CA HIS A 9 13.35 12.01 16.77
C HIS A 9 14.42 11.16 16.10
N ASN A 10 14.21 10.89 14.82
CA ASN A 10 15.19 10.23 13.96
C ASN A 10 15.69 8.89 14.52
N GLY A 11 14.79 8.12 15.13
CA GLY A 11 15.08 6.74 15.45
C GLY A 11 15.30 5.96 14.16
N VAL A 12 16.38 5.19 14.09
CA VAL A 12 16.70 4.34 12.94
C VAL A 12 16.70 2.89 13.41
N PHE A 13 16.05 2.05 12.65
CA PHE A 13 16.11 0.61 12.80
C PHE A 13 16.64 0.01 11.50
N ASP A 14 17.56 -0.92 11.61
CA ASP A 14 18.06 -1.73 10.52
C ASP A 14 18.08 -3.17 11.02
N GLY A 15 17.43 -4.07 10.28
CA GLY A 15 17.26 -5.44 10.72
C GLY A 15 17.12 -6.42 9.56
N GLU A 16 17.52 -7.65 9.86
CA GLU A 16 17.43 -8.78 8.96
C GLU A 16 16.65 -9.91 9.65
N HIS A 17 15.72 -10.50 8.92
CA HIS A 17 14.99 -11.67 9.36
C HIS A 17 14.91 -12.68 8.20
N GLU A 18 15.48 -13.86 8.40
CA GLU A 18 15.65 -14.89 7.38
C GLU A 18 16.42 -14.36 6.16
N LYS A 19 15.73 -14.11 5.03
CA LYS A 19 16.29 -13.59 3.78
C LYS A 19 15.82 -12.15 3.49
N HIS A 20 15.15 -11.53 4.45
CA HIS A 20 14.54 -10.22 4.28
C HIS A 20 15.28 -9.19 5.11
N HIS A 21 15.67 -8.11 4.45
CA HIS A 21 16.26 -6.94 5.08
C HIS A 21 15.21 -5.84 5.15
N ALA A 22 15.10 -5.17 6.27
CA ALA A 22 14.22 -4.02 6.44
C ALA A 22 14.95 -2.90 7.17
N ASN A 23 14.71 -1.68 6.74
CA ASN A 23 15.14 -0.48 7.44
C ASN A 23 13.93 0.38 7.81
N ALA A 24 14.05 1.13 8.89
CA ALA A 24 12.99 2.05 9.29
C ALA A 24 13.57 3.33 9.87
N LEU A 25 12.86 4.43 9.59
CA LEU A 25 13.03 5.72 10.24
C LEU A 25 11.75 6.03 11.00
N PHE A 26 11.87 6.42 12.26
CA PHE A 26 10.70 6.73 13.06
C PHE A 26 10.93 7.90 14.03
N GLY A 27 9.83 8.49 14.45
CA GLY A 27 9.80 9.43 15.56
C GLY A 27 8.46 9.38 16.27
N MET A 28 8.46 9.79 17.53
CA MET A 28 7.29 9.66 18.37
C MET A 28 7.18 10.86 19.33
N THR A 29 5.96 11.32 19.51
CA THR A 29 5.59 12.31 20.54
C THR A 29 4.74 11.62 21.58
N ILE A 30 5.25 11.50 22.81
CA ILE A 30 4.62 10.75 23.89
C ILE A 30 4.23 11.73 25.00
N PRO A 31 2.92 11.99 25.24
CA PRO A 31 2.48 12.75 26.40
C PRO A 31 2.72 11.94 27.68
N LEU A 32 3.52 12.49 28.62
CA LEU A 32 3.83 11.80 29.87
C LEU A 32 2.66 11.80 30.86
N PHE A 33 1.78 12.80 30.77
CA PHE A 33 0.62 12.94 31.65
C PHE A 33 -0.67 13.20 30.85
N PRO A 34 -1.20 12.20 30.12
CA PRO A 34 -2.27 12.42 29.13
C PRO A 34 -3.62 12.83 29.75
N LYS A 35 -3.83 12.64 31.05
CA LYS A 35 -5.11 12.93 31.71
C LYS A 35 -5.25 14.35 32.24
N THR A 36 -4.17 15.12 32.35
CA THR A 36 -4.15 16.41 33.07
C THR A 36 -3.74 17.59 32.20
N LEU A 37 -3.32 17.39 30.96
CA LEU A 37 -2.69 18.44 30.17
C LEU A 37 -3.24 18.52 28.75
N GLN A 38 -3.46 19.76 28.33
CA GLN A 38 -3.64 20.14 26.92
C GLN A 38 -2.29 20.01 26.19
N GLY A 39 -1.75 18.80 26.15
CA GLY A 39 -0.52 18.49 25.41
C GLY A 39 -0.82 17.93 24.03
N PRO A 40 0.18 17.86 23.14
CA PRO A 40 0.02 17.23 21.84
C PRO A 40 -0.38 15.75 22.06
N PRO A 41 -1.27 15.22 21.20
CA PRO A 41 -1.65 13.80 21.27
C PRO A 41 -0.44 12.90 21.04
N LEU A 42 -0.53 11.67 21.49
CA LEU A 42 0.43 10.62 21.10
C LEU A 42 0.42 10.52 19.57
N ALA A 43 1.52 10.83 18.96
CA ALA A 43 1.70 10.81 17.52
C ALA A 43 3.02 10.16 17.14
N MET A 44 3.06 9.55 15.97
CA MET A 44 4.24 8.88 15.42
C MET A 44 4.37 9.16 13.94
N TYR A 45 5.57 9.20 13.42
CA TYR A 45 5.86 8.89 12.05
C TYR A 45 6.71 7.62 11.97
N LEU A 46 6.48 6.84 10.94
CA LEU A 46 7.19 5.59 10.67
C LEU A 46 7.33 5.45 9.15
N ASP A 47 8.55 5.37 8.69
CA ASP A 47 8.88 5.06 7.30
C ASP A 47 9.68 3.74 7.30
N VAL A 48 9.20 2.73 6.60
CA VAL A 48 9.83 1.40 6.49
C VAL A 48 10.16 1.13 5.05
N GLY A 49 11.38 0.71 4.78
CA GLY A 49 11.82 0.26 3.47
C GLY A 49 12.15 -1.24 3.50
N VAL A 50 11.65 -1.97 2.50
CA VAL A 50 11.98 -3.39 2.26
C VAL A 50 12.46 -3.51 0.83
N PRO A 51 13.77 -3.67 0.60
CA PRO A 51 14.35 -3.64 -0.74
C PRO A 51 13.81 -4.73 -1.68
N ILE A 52 13.63 -5.94 -1.17
CA ILE A 52 13.14 -7.09 -1.93
C ILE A 52 12.25 -7.95 -1.02
N ALA A 53 11.07 -8.29 -1.50
CA ALA A 53 10.16 -9.21 -0.84
C ALA A 53 9.33 -10.00 -1.86
N SER A 54 8.97 -11.23 -1.53
CA SER A 54 7.90 -11.94 -2.23
C SER A 54 6.55 -11.47 -1.74
N VAL A 55 5.54 -11.52 -2.58
CA VAL A 55 4.16 -11.25 -2.19
C VAL A 55 3.69 -12.18 -1.07
N ASP A 56 4.22 -13.39 -0.98
CA ASP A 56 3.87 -14.37 0.07
C ASP A 56 4.18 -13.88 1.49
N VAL A 57 5.19 -13.02 1.63
CA VAL A 57 5.58 -12.49 2.94
C VAL A 57 4.91 -11.15 3.28
N ARG A 58 4.02 -10.63 2.41
CA ARG A 58 3.35 -9.34 2.60
C ARG A 58 2.68 -9.18 3.97
N ARG A 59 2.13 -10.26 4.52
CA ARG A 59 1.46 -10.24 5.83
C ARG A 59 2.39 -9.84 6.98
N ASN A 60 3.69 -10.05 6.82
CA ASN A 60 4.68 -9.70 7.83
C ASN A 60 4.99 -8.19 7.83
N TYR A 61 4.71 -7.50 6.72
CA TYR A 61 5.07 -6.10 6.50
C TYR A 61 3.86 -5.15 6.42
N VAL A 62 2.66 -5.69 6.19
CA VAL A 62 1.44 -4.89 6.20
C VAL A 62 1.00 -4.69 7.65
N PRO A 63 0.87 -3.45 8.14
CA PRO A 63 0.41 -3.18 9.49
C PRO A 63 -1.00 -3.78 9.72
N TYR A 64 -1.18 -4.49 10.83
CA TYR A 64 -2.46 -5.12 11.16
C TYR A 64 -3.61 -4.12 11.42
N ARG A 65 -3.30 -2.83 11.52
CA ARG A 65 -4.26 -1.73 11.76
C ARG A 65 -4.64 -0.93 10.52
N ILE A 66 -4.45 -1.48 9.32
CA ILE A 66 -5.04 -0.89 8.12
C ILE A 66 -6.55 -1.16 8.09
N PRO A 67 -7.34 -0.34 7.37
CA PRO A 67 -8.76 -0.61 7.18
C PRO A 67 -9.01 -2.03 6.68
N GLN A 68 -9.99 -2.72 7.29
CA GLN A 68 -10.27 -4.12 6.97
C GLN A 68 -10.58 -4.34 5.48
N VAL A 69 -11.28 -3.40 4.86
CA VAL A 69 -11.58 -3.44 3.41
C VAL A 69 -10.30 -3.45 2.59
N LEU A 70 -9.32 -2.61 2.95
CA LEU A 70 -8.03 -2.56 2.27
C LEU A 70 -7.22 -3.84 2.50
N GLN A 71 -7.24 -4.38 3.72
CA GLN A 71 -6.57 -5.64 4.02
C GLN A 71 -7.16 -6.80 3.19
N GLN A 72 -8.49 -6.89 3.15
CA GLN A 72 -9.18 -7.90 2.34
C GLN A 72 -8.87 -7.73 0.85
N TRP A 73 -8.83 -6.49 0.35
CA TRP A 73 -8.47 -6.22 -1.03
C TRP A 73 -7.02 -6.65 -1.32
N LEU A 74 -6.05 -6.27 -0.50
CA LEU A 74 -4.65 -6.69 -0.66
C LEU A 74 -4.51 -8.22 -0.67
N ASP A 75 -5.24 -8.91 0.20
CA ASP A 75 -5.19 -10.37 0.31
C ASP A 75 -5.82 -11.08 -0.89
N SER A 76 -6.90 -10.51 -1.46
CA SER A 76 -7.63 -11.13 -2.57
C SER A 76 -7.15 -10.70 -3.95
N SER A 77 -6.54 -9.52 -4.06
CA SER A 77 -6.22 -8.91 -5.36
C SER A 77 -4.79 -9.15 -5.81
N ILE A 78 -3.84 -9.31 -4.89
CA ILE A 78 -2.44 -9.59 -5.23
C ILE A 78 -2.20 -11.09 -5.06
N LEU A 79 -2.22 -11.83 -6.16
CA LEU A 79 -2.17 -13.30 -6.12
C LEU A 79 -0.75 -13.84 -6.09
N ALA A 80 0.15 -13.24 -6.88
CA ALA A 80 1.56 -13.62 -6.97
C ALA A 80 2.42 -12.40 -7.36
N GLY A 81 3.75 -12.54 -7.27
CA GLY A 81 4.71 -11.55 -7.75
C GLY A 81 5.90 -11.34 -6.83
N ASN A 82 6.88 -10.64 -7.37
CA ASN A 82 8.03 -10.18 -6.63
C ASN A 82 7.91 -8.68 -6.38
N LEU A 83 8.12 -8.27 -5.15
CA LEU A 83 8.12 -6.87 -4.72
C LEU A 83 9.56 -6.38 -4.61
N SER A 84 9.81 -5.20 -5.12
CA SER A 84 11.08 -4.49 -4.94
C SER A 84 10.82 -3.03 -4.64
N GLN A 85 11.77 -2.36 -4.00
CA GLN A 85 11.64 -0.97 -3.60
C GLN A 85 10.33 -0.73 -2.82
N THR A 86 9.98 -1.66 -1.94
CA THR A 86 8.76 -1.56 -1.15
C THR A 86 8.98 -0.60 0.00
N GLY A 87 8.09 0.36 0.11
CA GLY A 87 8.08 1.34 1.19
C GLY A 87 6.71 1.40 1.86
N PHE A 88 6.73 1.55 3.16
CA PHE A 88 5.56 1.89 3.96
C PHE A 88 5.83 3.19 4.71
N SER A 89 4.91 4.12 4.65
CA SER A 89 4.96 5.38 5.41
C SER A 89 3.67 5.56 6.19
N TRP A 90 3.80 5.91 7.45
CA TRP A 90 2.66 6.23 8.30
C TRP A 90 2.95 7.46 9.15
N ARG A 91 1.96 8.34 9.27
CA ARG A 91 2.03 9.57 10.06
C ARG A 91 0.71 9.85 10.72
N GLY A 92 0.73 10.15 12.02
CA GLY A 92 -0.48 10.55 12.73
C GLY A 92 -0.56 10.08 14.18
N GLY A 93 -1.73 10.25 14.78
CA GLY A 93 -2.04 9.85 16.14
C GLY A 93 -2.63 8.44 16.23
N PHE A 94 -2.50 7.78 17.39
CA PHE A 94 -2.99 6.40 17.56
C PHE A 94 -4.49 6.30 17.84
N LYS A 95 -5.12 7.36 18.32
CA LYS A 95 -6.51 7.31 18.80
C LYS A 95 -7.57 7.50 17.74
N GLU A 96 -7.26 8.10 16.61
CA GLU A 96 -8.23 8.54 15.62
C GLU A 96 -7.82 8.09 14.21
N PHE A 97 -7.90 6.79 13.97
CA PHE A 97 -7.71 6.27 12.62
C PHE A 97 -8.89 6.74 11.74
N GLY A 98 -8.62 7.58 10.74
CA GLY A 98 -9.65 8.14 9.86
C GLY A 98 -10.12 9.56 10.15
N SER A 99 -9.55 10.25 11.13
CA SER A 99 -9.94 11.64 11.47
C SER A 99 -9.32 12.73 10.60
N GLY A 100 -8.65 12.39 9.51
CA GLY A 100 -7.92 13.34 8.66
C GLY A 100 -6.56 13.77 9.21
N LEU A 101 -6.21 13.35 10.41
CA LEU A 101 -4.90 13.58 11.04
C LEU A 101 -3.91 12.43 10.82
N GLN A 102 -4.28 11.47 10.00
CA GLN A 102 -3.47 10.29 9.72
C GLN A 102 -3.29 10.10 8.23
N SER A 103 -2.10 9.75 7.83
CA SER A 103 -1.79 9.35 6.47
C SER A 103 -1.00 8.05 6.48
N MET A 104 -1.35 7.18 5.55
CA MET A 104 -0.67 5.93 5.30
C MET A 104 -0.39 5.83 3.81
N GLN A 105 0.81 5.38 3.47
CA GLN A 105 1.18 5.07 2.08
C GLN A 105 1.96 3.77 2.03
N ILE A 106 1.65 2.95 1.04
CA ILE A 106 2.43 1.77 0.68
C ILE A 106 2.80 1.94 -0.79
N ALA A 107 4.08 1.88 -1.10
CA ALA A 107 4.57 1.90 -2.47
C ALA A 107 5.38 0.63 -2.74
N ALA A 108 5.23 0.03 -3.91
CA ALA A 108 6.02 -1.12 -4.32
C ALA A 108 6.20 -1.15 -5.84
N SER A 109 7.38 -1.56 -6.28
CA SER A 109 7.60 -2.01 -7.64
C SER A 109 7.32 -3.50 -7.71
N VAL A 110 6.52 -3.92 -8.70
CA VAL A 110 6.09 -5.31 -8.87
C VAL A 110 6.65 -5.86 -10.16
N THR A 111 7.15 -7.10 -10.13
CA THR A 111 7.54 -7.88 -11.30
C THR A 111 6.91 -9.27 -11.23
N ASP A 112 6.55 -9.82 -12.37
CA ASP A 112 5.86 -11.12 -12.50
C ASP A 112 4.62 -11.22 -11.60
N GLY A 113 3.89 -10.11 -11.48
CA GLY A 113 2.71 -10.02 -10.64
C GLY A 113 1.47 -10.61 -11.29
N ASP A 114 0.64 -11.29 -10.50
CA ASP A 114 -0.70 -11.67 -10.88
C ASP A 114 -1.68 -10.90 -10.00
N ILE A 115 -2.52 -10.07 -10.64
CA ILE A 115 -3.41 -9.14 -9.94
C ILE A 115 -4.85 -9.34 -10.42
N LYS A 116 -5.76 -9.41 -9.46
CA LYS A 116 -7.20 -9.45 -9.67
C LYS A 116 -7.87 -8.29 -8.92
N PHE A 117 -8.21 -7.22 -9.62
CA PHE A 117 -8.75 -6.01 -8.99
C PHE A 117 -10.10 -6.20 -8.32
N GLN A 118 -10.98 -6.99 -8.94
CA GLN A 118 -12.31 -7.32 -8.43
C GLN A 118 -12.66 -8.78 -8.77
N PRO A 119 -13.57 -9.42 -8.01
CA PRO A 119 -13.95 -10.83 -8.23
C PRO A 119 -14.40 -11.15 -9.66
N ASP A 120 -15.16 -10.23 -10.28
CA ASP A 120 -15.75 -10.41 -11.62
C ASP A 120 -14.86 -9.86 -12.75
N TRP A 121 -13.69 -9.30 -12.41
CA TRP A 121 -12.77 -8.78 -13.41
C TRP A 121 -11.76 -9.86 -13.85
N PRO A 122 -11.32 -9.81 -15.11
CA PRO A 122 -10.27 -10.69 -15.57
C PRO A 122 -8.95 -10.40 -14.82
N GLU A 123 -8.19 -11.43 -14.61
CA GLU A 123 -6.87 -11.37 -13.97
C GLU A 123 -5.84 -10.77 -14.91
N ILE A 124 -4.97 -9.92 -14.37
CA ILE A 124 -3.77 -9.44 -15.05
C ILE A 124 -2.61 -10.33 -14.66
N ASN A 125 -2.04 -11.04 -15.63
CA ASN A 125 -0.91 -11.92 -15.41
C ASN A 125 0.40 -11.31 -15.91
N GLY A 126 1.51 -11.64 -15.23
CA GLY A 126 2.84 -11.16 -15.56
C GLY A 126 2.92 -9.63 -15.51
N PHE A 127 2.26 -9.03 -14.54
CA PHE A 127 2.26 -7.60 -14.31
C PHE A 127 3.65 -7.10 -13.94
N GLU A 128 4.08 -6.06 -14.63
CA GLU A 128 5.24 -5.27 -14.23
C GLU A 128 4.83 -3.81 -14.10
N GLY A 129 5.11 -3.21 -12.95
CA GLY A 129 4.71 -1.83 -12.72
C GLY A 129 4.90 -1.38 -11.28
N THR A 130 4.15 -0.36 -10.89
CA THR A 130 4.19 0.23 -9.56
C THR A 130 2.79 0.19 -8.95
N LEU A 131 2.73 -0.18 -7.69
CA LEU A 131 1.56 -0.10 -6.84
C LEU A 131 1.78 1.02 -5.82
N LEU A 132 0.80 1.89 -5.69
CA LEU A 132 0.71 2.87 -4.62
C LEU A 132 -0.65 2.73 -3.93
N VAL A 133 -0.63 2.54 -2.64
CA VAL A 133 -1.82 2.51 -1.78
C VAL A 133 -1.68 3.64 -0.78
N ASP A 134 -2.65 4.51 -0.72
CA ASP A 134 -2.78 5.50 0.35
C ASP A 134 -4.07 5.30 1.15
N THR A 135 -4.37 6.18 2.06
CA THR A 135 -5.53 6.07 2.96
C THR A 135 -6.86 6.05 2.20
N GLU A 136 -6.92 6.65 1.01
CA GLU A 136 -8.14 6.89 0.26
C GLU A 136 -8.15 6.19 -1.10
N ARG A 137 -6.98 5.82 -1.63
CA ARG A 137 -6.84 5.40 -3.02
C ARG A 137 -5.85 4.27 -3.21
N VAL A 138 -6.15 3.40 -4.15
CA VAL A 138 -5.20 2.42 -4.71
C VAL A 138 -4.91 2.83 -6.15
N SER A 139 -3.65 3.03 -6.47
CA SER A 139 -3.20 3.39 -7.82
C SER A 139 -2.19 2.35 -8.31
N VAL A 140 -2.39 1.88 -9.52
CA VAL A 140 -1.51 0.90 -10.18
C VAL A 140 -1.10 1.45 -11.53
N TRP A 141 0.18 1.48 -11.79
CA TRP A 141 0.75 1.84 -13.10
C TRP A 141 1.40 0.60 -13.70
N ALA A 142 0.70 -0.02 -14.65
CA ALA A 142 1.19 -1.18 -15.38
C ALA A 142 2.07 -0.73 -16.55
N ARG A 143 3.35 -1.07 -16.51
CA ARG A 143 4.24 -0.92 -17.66
C ARG A 143 3.93 -1.99 -18.70
N LYS A 144 3.73 -3.22 -18.28
CA LYS A 144 3.26 -4.34 -19.10
C LYS A 144 2.46 -5.36 -18.27
N GLY A 145 1.71 -6.18 -18.98
CA GLY A 145 0.92 -7.27 -18.42
C GLY A 145 0.09 -7.95 -19.51
N ARG A 146 -0.68 -8.96 -19.14
CA ARG A 146 -1.62 -9.64 -20.00
C ARG A 146 -2.97 -9.78 -19.31
N ILE A 147 -4.04 -9.49 -20.03
CA ILE A 147 -5.41 -9.73 -19.61
C ILE A 147 -6.02 -10.65 -20.67
N SER A 148 -6.39 -11.87 -20.30
CA SER A 148 -6.83 -12.88 -21.25
C SER A 148 -5.84 -13.02 -22.43
N ASN A 149 -6.24 -12.68 -23.64
CA ASN A 149 -5.44 -12.73 -24.86
C ASN A 149 -4.89 -11.37 -25.30
N ALA A 150 -5.07 -10.32 -24.48
CA ALA A 150 -4.61 -8.98 -24.78
C ALA A 150 -3.34 -8.63 -23.99
N THR A 151 -2.40 -7.97 -24.66
CA THR A 151 -1.26 -7.33 -23.98
C THR A 151 -1.69 -5.95 -23.50
N VAL A 152 -1.29 -5.65 -22.29
CA VAL A 152 -1.52 -4.38 -21.60
C VAL A 152 -0.20 -3.62 -21.56
N GLU A 153 -0.19 -2.39 -22.04
CA GLU A 153 0.98 -1.52 -22.01
C GLU A 153 0.58 -0.10 -21.54
N GLY A 154 1.33 0.46 -20.59
CA GLY A 154 1.13 1.82 -20.13
C GLY A 154 -0.27 2.08 -19.55
N VAL A 155 -0.79 1.13 -18.77
CA VAL A 155 -2.11 1.24 -18.15
C VAL A 155 -1.99 1.82 -16.75
N SER A 156 -2.86 2.76 -16.44
CA SER A 156 -3.09 3.29 -15.09
C SER A 156 -4.47 2.86 -14.62
N VAL A 157 -4.54 2.33 -13.42
CA VAL A 157 -5.79 1.97 -12.75
C VAL A 157 -5.83 2.69 -11.41
N GLU A 158 -6.93 3.37 -11.14
CA GLU A 158 -7.20 4.01 -9.85
C GLU A 158 -8.51 3.47 -9.27
N VAL A 159 -8.45 3.09 -8.01
CA VAL A 159 -9.59 2.63 -7.22
C VAL A 159 -9.75 3.54 -6.01
N ASP A 160 -10.92 4.11 -5.82
CA ASP A 160 -11.26 4.85 -4.61
C ASP A 160 -11.59 3.85 -3.49
N ALA A 161 -10.69 3.70 -2.53
CA ALA A 161 -10.85 2.80 -1.39
C ALA A 161 -11.81 3.37 -0.31
N ALA A 162 -12.10 4.66 -0.34
CA ALA A 162 -13.00 5.32 0.59
C ALA A 162 -14.47 5.29 0.12
N SER A 163 -14.71 5.06 -1.17
CA SER A 163 -16.06 5.05 -1.74
C SER A 163 -16.75 3.71 -1.56
N THR A 164 -17.87 3.70 -0.88
CA THR A 164 -18.75 2.53 -0.78
C THR A 164 -19.41 2.16 -2.13
N ALA A 165 -19.38 3.07 -3.10
CA ALA A 165 -19.86 2.84 -4.47
C ALA A 165 -18.82 2.22 -5.41
N GLY A 166 -17.54 2.11 -4.95
CA GLY A 166 -16.47 1.43 -5.67
C GLY A 166 -16.24 2.00 -7.06
N GLY A 167 -15.71 3.23 -7.15
CA GLY A 167 -15.30 3.79 -8.44
C GLY A 167 -13.95 3.20 -8.88
N LEU A 168 -13.90 2.62 -10.09
CA LEU A 168 -12.67 2.20 -10.74
C LEU A 168 -12.50 2.99 -12.03
N LEU A 169 -11.37 3.66 -12.15
CA LEU A 169 -10.96 4.34 -13.39
C LEU A 169 -9.73 3.64 -13.96
N ALA A 170 -9.86 3.12 -15.16
CA ALA A 170 -8.74 2.54 -15.89
C ALA A 170 -8.50 3.33 -17.18
N THR A 171 -7.25 3.72 -17.41
CA THR A 171 -6.79 4.38 -18.62
C THR A 171 -5.55 3.69 -19.15
N GLY A 172 -5.46 3.48 -20.47
CA GLY A 172 -4.27 2.85 -21.04
C GLY A 172 -4.45 2.33 -22.45
N GLN A 173 -3.47 1.57 -22.92
CA GLN A 173 -3.46 0.96 -24.24
C GLN A 173 -3.55 -0.57 -24.12
N PHE A 174 -4.49 -1.14 -24.86
CA PHE A 174 -4.66 -2.57 -24.98
C PHE A 174 -4.37 -3.00 -26.41
N ARG A 175 -3.55 -4.02 -26.57
CA ARG A 175 -3.28 -4.64 -27.87
C ARG A 175 -3.65 -6.10 -27.81
N GLY A 176 -4.63 -6.51 -28.61
CA GLY A 176 -5.13 -7.88 -28.65
C GLY A 176 -6.04 -8.14 -29.85
N ARG A 177 -6.55 -9.37 -29.95
CA ARG A 177 -7.58 -9.69 -30.93
C ARG A 177 -8.92 -9.12 -30.47
N VAL A 178 -9.77 -8.72 -31.43
CA VAL A 178 -11.08 -8.12 -31.12
C VAL A 178 -11.93 -8.92 -30.11
N PRO A 179 -11.97 -10.27 -30.13
CA PRO A 179 -12.72 -11.01 -29.11
C PRO A 179 -12.27 -10.74 -27.68
N ALA A 180 -10.95 -10.53 -27.45
CA ALA A 180 -10.42 -10.24 -26.12
C ALA A 180 -10.83 -8.85 -25.61
N GLY A 181 -11.09 -7.89 -26.50
CA GLY A 181 -11.58 -6.56 -26.14
C GLY A 181 -13.03 -6.55 -25.69
N LEU A 182 -13.86 -7.48 -26.19
CA LEU A 182 -15.28 -7.62 -25.80
C LEU A 182 -15.46 -8.31 -24.44
N GLU A 183 -14.49 -9.10 -23.98
CA GLU A 183 -14.50 -9.72 -22.65
C GLU A 183 -14.20 -8.71 -21.52
N LEU A 184 -13.75 -7.50 -21.88
CA LEU A 184 -13.40 -6.43 -20.94
C LEU A 184 -14.53 -5.39 -20.76
N LEU A 185 -15.61 -5.48 -21.53
CA LEU A 185 -16.78 -4.59 -21.47
C LEU A 185 -17.95 -5.23 -20.72
#